data_ddd111eeb953ef8702cfdcb139119cf1
#
_entry.id   ddd111eeb953ef8702cfdcb139119cf1
#
_cell.length_a   1.000
_cell.length_b   1.000
_cell.length_c   1.000
_cell.angle_alpha   90.00
_cell.angle_beta   90.00
_cell.angle_gamma   90.00
#
_symmetry.space_group_name_H-M   'P 1'
#
loop_
_entity.id
_entity.type
_entity.pdbx_description
1 polymer ?
#
loop_
_entity_poly.entity_id
_entity_poly.type
_entity_poly.pdbx_seq_one_letter_code
_entity_poly.pdbx_strand_id
1 'polypeptide(L)'
;SRRQRQMCIRDRDKYDVIITGSDQVWNTNIVDCDPIFFLPFPFNGKKIAYACSVNDGQVNERFPADWLEKWLRQYDFISVREQSGVEKLSSFLNYNMKIYNTLDPTLLLDKEMYTSLLGDRIKDERYIFLYNMWTKMEGIQVAKKVSEKLGLPVYTITNQMDMIRIVKYSRNGVKVDLQH
;
A
#
# COMPACT_ATOMS: atom_id res chain seq x y z
N SER A 1 8.56 -7.93 -13.86
CA SER A 1 9.21 -8.32 -15.14
C SER A 1 8.50 -9.53 -15.75
N ARG A 2 8.65 -9.76 -17.08
CA ARG A 2 8.08 -10.95 -17.78
C ARG A 2 8.51 -12.28 -17.10
N ARG A 3 9.71 -12.36 -16.55
CA ARG A 3 10.22 -13.55 -15.83
C ARG A 3 9.48 -13.79 -14.51
N GLN A 4 9.17 -12.76 -13.73
CA GLN A 4 8.39 -12.92 -12.49
C GLN A 4 6.96 -13.38 -12.78
N ARG A 5 6.32 -12.85 -13.83
CA ARG A 5 4.98 -13.30 -14.27
C ARG A 5 4.97 -14.77 -14.68
N GLN A 6 5.98 -15.24 -15.38
CA GLN A 6 6.08 -16.67 -15.78
C GLN A 6 6.37 -17.60 -14.59
N MET A 7 7.13 -17.14 -13.59
CA MET A 7 7.43 -17.92 -12.40
C MET A 7 6.18 -18.14 -11.54
N CYS A 8 5.39 -17.09 -11.29
CA CYS A 8 4.13 -17.20 -10.55
C CYS A 8 3.11 -18.14 -11.20
N ILE A 9 3.08 -18.24 -12.54
CA ILE A 9 2.15 -19.12 -13.26
C ILE A 9 2.57 -20.59 -13.18
N ARG A 10 3.86 -20.89 -13.17
CA ARG A 10 4.38 -22.28 -13.18
C ARG A 10 4.28 -22.98 -11.83
N ASP A 11 4.35 -22.22 -10.73
CA ASP A 11 4.39 -22.79 -9.38
C ASP A 11 3.04 -22.76 -8.66
N ARG A 12 1.99 -22.21 -9.28
CA ARG A 12 0.66 -22.05 -8.64
C ARG A 12 0.04 -23.36 -8.17
N ASP A 13 0.28 -24.46 -8.89
CA ASP A 13 -0.28 -25.77 -8.56
C ASP A 13 0.33 -26.40 -7.28
N LYS A 14 1.33 -25.73 -6.68
CA LYS A 14 1.93 -26.09 -5.41
C LYS A 14 1.23 -25.47 -4.20
N TYR A 15 0.25 -24.59 -4.43
CA TYR A 15 -0.42 -23.83 -3.38
C TYR A 15 -1.91 -24.19 -3.32
N ASP A 16 -2.43 -24.29 -2.11
CA ASP A 16 -3.87 -24.47 -1.86
C ASP A 16 -4.62 -23.15 -1.85
N VAL A 17 -3.91 -22.05 -1.58
CA VAL A 17 -4.47 -20.69 -1.46
C VAL A 17 -3.54 -19.67 -2.14
N ILE A 18 -4.12 -18.78 -2.91
CA ILE A 18 -3.43 -17.60 -3.44
C ILE A 18 -4.12 -16.36 -2.89
N ILE A 19 -3.32 -15.43 -2.36
CA ILE A 19 -3.82 -14.18 -1.79
C ILE A 19 -3.27 -13.01 -2.60
N THR A 20 -4.14 -12.09 -3.02
CA THR A 20 -3.77 -10.77 -3.53
C THR A 20 -4.10 -9.69 -2.50
N GLY A 21 -3.28 -8.67 -2.43
CA GLY A 21 -3.42 -7.55 -1.50
C GLY A 21 -2.26 -7.49 -0.51
N SER A 22 -2.15 -6.55 0.32
CA SER A 22 -2.96 -5.35 0.53
C SER A 22 -2.65 -4.26 -0.51
N ASP A 23 -2.53 -2.99 -0.09
CA ASP A 23 -2.19 -1.83 -0.91
C ASP A 23 -3.15 -1.54 -2.09
N GLN A 24 -2.79 -0.56 -2.90
CA GLN A 24 -3.63 -0.03 -4.00
C GLN A 24 -3.59 -0.92 -5.25
N VAL A 25 -3.54 -2.23 -5.06
CA VAL A 25 -3.43 -3.21 -6.15
C VAL A 25 -4.64 -3.21 -7.10
N TRP A 26 -5.79 -2.71 -6.64
CA TRP A 26 -7.01 -2.59 -7.43
C TRP A 26 -7.39 -1.12 -7.74
N ASN A 27 -6.49 -0.20 -7.49
CA ASN A 27 -6.65 1.19 -7.89
C ASN A 27 -6.31 1.34 -9.39
N THR A 28 -7.34 1.35 -10.23
CA THR A 28 -7.18 1.43 -11.69
C THR A 28 -6.68 2.77 -12.19
N ASN A 29 -6.62 3.80 -11.32
CA ASN A 29 -6.11 5.14 -11.65
C ASN A 29 -4.58 5.22 -11.62
N ILE A 30 -3.91 4.26 -11.00
CA ILE A 30 -2.44 4.26 -10.96
C ILE A 30 -1.86 3.48 -12.15
N VAL A 31 -0.73 3.98 -12.66
CA VAL A 31 -0.04 3.39 -13.80
C VAL A 31 0.37 1.94 -13.54
N ASP A 32 0.73 1.62 -12.30
CA ASP A 32 1.25 0.32 -11.88
C ASP A 32 0.17 -0.72 -11.57
N CYS A 33 -1.13 -0.40 -11.75
CA CYS A 33 -2.19 -1.38 -11.61
C CYS A 33 -2.05 -2.45 -12.69
N ASP A 34 -1.39 -3.56 -12.35
CA ASP A 34 -1.20 -4.69 -13.26
C ASP A 34 -2.40 -5.64 -13.20
N PRO A 35 -2.93 -6.11 -14.36
CA PRO A 35 -4.00 -7.09 -14.41
C PRO A 35 -3.75 -8.33 -13.55
N ILE A 36 -2.49 -8.70 -13.30
CA ILE A 36 -2.12 -9.87 -12.49
C ILE A 36 -2.67 -9.81 -11.05
N PHE A 37 -2.90 -8.60 -10.52
CA PHE A 37 -3.47 -8.42 -9.19
C PHE A 37 -4.94 -8.86 -9.08
N PHE A 38 -5.60 -9.06 -10.21
CA PHE A 38 -6.93 -9.67 -10.27
C PHE A 38 -6.89 -11.19 -10.40
N LEU A 39 -5.70 -11.81 -10.33
CA LEU A 39 -5.46 -13.24 -10.49
C LEU A 39 -6.17 -13.82 -11.73
N PRO A 40 -5.92 -13.28 -12.95
CA PRO A 40 -6.68 -13.58 -14.16
C PRO A 40 -6.23 -14.92 -14.79
N PHE A 41 -6.33 -15.99 -14.01
CA PHE A 41 -5.99 -17.34 -14.45
C PHE A 41 -6.80 -18.39 -13.68
N PRO A 42 -7.06 -19.56 -14.28
CA PRO A 42 -7.67 -20.68 -13.57
C PRO A 42 -6.78 -21.16 -12.43
N PHE A 43 -7.40 -21.51 -11.30
CA PHE A 43 -6.70 -22.04 -10.12
C PHE A 43 -7.61 -23.04 -9.40
N ASN A 44 -7.06 -24.18 -9.01
CA ASN A 44 -7.82 -25.25 -8.36
C ASN A 44 -7.98 -25.04 -6.85
N GLY A 45 -7.16 -24.17 -6.24
CA GLY A 45 -7.27 -23.79 -4.85
C GLY A 45 -8.12 -22.55 -4.63
N LYS A 46 -8.05 -21.95 -3.46
CA LYS A 46 -8.80 -20.74 -3.09
C LYS A 46 -8.11 -19.47 -3.53
N LYS A 47 -8.86 -18.55 -4.09
CA LYS A 47 -8.44 -17.17 -4.39
C LYS A 47 -9.00 -16.23 -3.33
N ILE A 48 -8.13 -15.49 -2.66
CA ILE A 48 -8.51 -14.53 -1.63
C ILE A 48 -7.97 -13.15 -2.00
N ALA A 49 -8.82 -12.14 -1.91
CA ALA A 49 -8.41 -10.75 -1.90
C ALA A 49 -8.48 -10.22 -0.46
N TYR A 50 -7.32 -9.82 0.07
CA TYR A 50 -7.24 -9.35 1.44
C TYR A 50 -6.86 -7.88 1.50
N ALA A 51 -7.77 -7.05 2.06
CA ALA A 51 -7.57 -5.62 2.27
C ALA A 51 -7.07 -4.87 1.02
N CYS A 52 -7.49 -5.28 -0.19
CA CYS A 52 -7.15 -4.58 -1.42
C CYS A 52 -7.73 -3.17 -1.40
N SER A 53 -6.98 -2.19 -1.90
CA SER A 53 -7.48 -0.83 -2.03
C SER A 53 -7.90 -0.55 -3.47
N VAL A 54 -9.14 -0.07 -3.63
CA VAL A 54 -9.70 0.44 -4.89
C VAL A 54 -9.49 1.95 -4.99
N ASN A 55 -9.22 2.61 -3.84
CA ASN A 55 -9.13 4.05 -3.70
C ASN A 55 -10.41 4.76 -4.23
N ASP A 56 -10.27 5.98 -4.72
CA ASP A 56 -11.38 6.79 -5.25
C ASP A 56 -11.74 6.49 -6.71
N GLY A 57 -10.93 5.66 -7.40
CA GLY A 57 -11.17 5.26 -8.78
C GLY A 57 -12.44 4.43 -8.98
N GLN A 58 -12.97 4.45 -10.19
CA GLN A 58 -13.99 3.48 -10.58
C GLN A 58 -13.32 2.14 -10.86
N VAL A 59 -13.96 1.05 -10.46
CA VAL A 59 -13.37 -0.29 -10.53
C VAL A 59 -13.03 -0.72 -11.96
N ASN A 60 -13.73 -0.17 -12.95
CA ASN A 60 -13.66 -0.59 -14.36
C ASN A 60 -13.11 0.49 -15.32
N GLU A 61 -12.44 1.53 -14.83
CA GLU A 61 -11.92 2.59 -15.73
C GLU A 61 -10.84 2.08 -16.70
N ARG A 62 -10.02 1.14 -16.24
CA ARG A 62 -8.86 0.65 -17.01
C ARG A 62 -9.08 -0.69 -17.70
N PHE A 63 -9.97 -1.51 -17.17
CA PHE A 63 -10.22 -2.86 -17.68
C PHE A 63 -11.67 -3.02 -18.14
N PRO A 64 -11.93 -3.81 -19.22
CA PRO A 64 -13.30 -4.11 -19.64
C PRO A 64 -14.11 -4.71 -18.49
N ALA A 65 -15.36 -4.26 -18.35
CA ALA A 65 -16.22 -4.65 -17.24
C ALA A 65 -16.47 -6.17 -17.19
N ASP A 66 -16.71 -6.79 -18.32
CA ASP A 66 -16.92 -8.22 -18.46
C ASP A 66 -15.68 -9.03 -18.07
N TRP A 67 -14.49 -8.54 -18.45
CA TRP A 67 -13.22 -9.14 -18.07
C TRP A 67 -13.03 -9.08 -16.54
N LEU A 68 -13.26 -7.91 -15.96
CA LEU A 68 -13.07 -7.70 -14.52
C LEU A 68 -14.07 -8.53 -13.70
N GLU A 69 -15.36 -8.51 -14.09
CA GLU A 69 -16.39 -9.29 -13.43
C GLU A 69 -16.07 -10.80 -13.46
N LYS A 70 -15.65 -11.31 -14.63
CA LYS A 70 -15.25 -12.72 -14.80
C LYS A 70 -14.22 -13.15 -13.77
N TRP A 71 -13.22 -12.32 -13.49
CA TRP A 71 -12.14 -12.67 -12.59
C TRP A 71 -12.46 -12.43 -11.14
N LEU A 72 -13.18 -11.36 -10.81
CA LEU A 72 -13.64 -11.10 -9.45
C LEU A 72 -14.60 -12.19 -8.94
N ARG A 73 -15.45 -12.73 -9.80
CA ARG A 73 -16.35 -13.84 -9.45
C ARG A 73 -15.66 -15.18 -9.15
N GLN A 74 -14.37 -15.29 -9.43
CA GLN A 74 -13.58 -16.48 -9.10
C GLN A 74 -12.92 -16.44 -7.73
N TYR A 75 -13.11 -15.35 -7.00
CA TYR A 75 -12.61 -15.25 -5.63
C TYR A 75 -13.57 -15.95 -4.66
N ASP A 76 -13.00 -16.73 -3.75
CA ASP A 76 -13.73 -17.33 -2.63
C ASP A 76 -14.04 -16.30 -1.55
N PHE A 77 -13.15 -15.29 -1.42
CA PHE A 77 -13.29 -14.22 -0.44
C PHE A 77 -12.69 -12.92 -0.97
N ILE A 78 -13.45 -11.84 -0.83
CA ILE A 78 -12.98 -10.49 -1.16
C ILE A 78 -13.12 -9.58 0.03
N SER A 79 -12.02 -8.95 0.41
CA SER A 79 -12.05 -7.81 1.32
C SER A 79 -11.26 -6.62 0.78
N VAL A 80 -11.74 -5.45 1.12
CA VAL A 80 -11.12 -4.16 0.81
C VAL A 80 -10.95 -3.34 2.08
N ARG A 81 -9.99 -2.43 2.08
CA ARG A 81 -9.70 -1.65 3.30
C ARG A 81 -10.52 -0.36 3.41
N GLU A 82 -11.21 0.07 2.35
CA GLU A 82 -12.08 1.24 2.37
C GLU A 82 -13.56 0.85 2.27
N GLN A 83 -14.41 1.49 3.07
CA GLN A 83 -15.86 1.30 3.00
C GLN A 83 -16.42 1.69 1.62
N SER A 84 -15.89 2.75 1.02
CA SER A 84 -16.23 3.15 -0.36
C SER A 84 -15.90 2.07 -1.40
N GLY A 85 -14.83 1.30 -1.17
CA GLY A 85 -14.47 0.17 -2.01
C GLY A 85 -15.47 -0.99 -1.91
N VAL A 86 -16.01 -1.25 -0.71
CA VAL A 86 -17.11 -2.23 -0.53
C VAL A 86 -18.30 -1.86 -1.37
N GLU A 87 -18.75 -0.60 -1.30
CA GLU A 87 -19.90 -0.10 -2.02
C GLU A 87 -19.71 -0.18 -3.54
N LYS A 88 -18.54 0.25 -4.04
CA LYS A 88 -18.19 0.22 -5.45
C LYS A 88 -18.16 -1.19 -6.02
N LEU A 89 -17.48 -2.12 -5.36
CA LEU A 89 -17.39 -3.51 -5.81
C LEU A 89 -18.72 -4.22 -5.69
N SER A 90 -19.47 -4.01 -4.61
CA SER A 90 -20.80 -4.60 -4.45
C SER A 90 -21.74 -4.14 -5.55
N SER A 91 -21.76 -2.84 -5.84
CA SER A 91 -22.56 -2.28 -6.93
C SER A 91 -22.12 -2.84 -8.30
N PHE A 92 -20.81 -2.88 -8.54
CA PHE A 92 -20.24 -3.41 -9.79
C PHE A 92 -20.63 -4.88 -10.02
N LEU A 93 -20.64 -5.69 -8.96
CA LEU A 93 -21.02 -7.11 -9.00
C LEU A 93 -22.52 -7.35 -8.79
N ASN A 94 -23.36 -6.30 -8.92
CA ASN A 94 -24.81 -6.36 -8.73
C ASN A 94 -25.25 -7.01 -7.40
N TYR A 95 -24.48 -6.78 -6.34
CA TYR A 95 -24.70 -7.32 -4.97
C TYR A 95 -24.79 -8.85 -4.89
N ASN A 96 -24.31 -9.57 -5.92
CA ASN A 96 -24.34 -11.03 -5.97
C ASN A 96 -23.12 -11.69 -5.29
N MET A 97 -22.24 -10.90 -4.70
CA MET A 97 -21.06 -11.35 -3.96
C MET A 97 -20.86 -10.49 -2.72
N LYS A 98 -20.59 -11.15 -1.59
CA LYS A 98 -20.33 -10.43 -0.34
C LYS A 98 -18.91 -9.88 -0.34
N ILE A 99 -18.78 -8.57 -0.21
CA ILE A 99 -17.52 -7.86 -0.06
C ILE A 99 -17.39 -7.42 1.41
N TYR A 100 -16.21 -7.64 1.98
CA TYR A 100 -15.95 -7.32 3.38
C TYR A 100 -15.07 -6.06 3.47
N ASN A 101 -15.24 -5.31 4.55
CA ASN A 101 -14.29 -4.28 4.94
C ASN A 101 -13.36 -4.86 6.00
N THR A 102 -12.04 -4.77 5.79
CA THR A 102 -11.03 -5.29 6.72
C THR A 102 -9.90 -4.30 6.88
N LEU A 103 -9.23 -4.37 8.01
CA LEU A 103 -8.04 -3.55 8.27
C LEU A 103 -6.88 -3.96 7.35
N ASP A 104 -6.02 -3.00 7.06
CA ASP A 104 -4.73 -3.29 6.44
C ASP A 104 -3.93 -4.28 7.30
N PRO A 105 -3.22 -5.26 6.71
CA PRO A 105 -2.49 -6.27 7.46
C PRO A 105 -1.43 -5.70 8.41
N THR A 106 -0.94 -4.49 8.16
CA THR A 106 -0.03 -3.81 9.09
C THR A 106 -0.68 -3.50 10.45
N LEU A 107 -2.01 -3.48 10.54
CA LEU A 107 -2.74 -3.26 11.78
C LEU A 107 -3.11 -4.55 12.52
N LEU A 108 -2.71 -5.72 12.00
CA LEU A 108 -2.94 -7.01 12.66
C LEU A 108 -1.90 -7.34 13.73
N LEU A 109 -0.74 -6.70 13.67
CA LEU A 109 0.33 -6.90 14.63
C LEU A 109 0.11 -6.00 15.85
N ASP A 110 0.34 -6.54 17.03
CA ASP A 110 0.38 -5.77 18.25
C ASP A 110 1.70 -4.96 18.40
N LYS A 111 1.74 -4.10 19.41
CA LYS A 111 2.89 -3.24 19.67
C LYS A 111 4.15 -4.06 19.97
N GLU A 112 4.01 -5.17 20.67
CA GLU A 112 5.10 -6.05 21.10
C GLU A 112 5.77 -6.69 19.89
N MET A 113 4.99 -7.14 18.92
CA MET A 113 5.51 -7.69 17.66
C MET A 113 6.25 -6.63 16.84
N TYR A 114 5.69 -5.43 16.72
CA TYR A 114 6.40 -4.33 16.06
C TYR A 114 7.69 -3.96 16.79
N THR A 115 7.66 -3.92 18.12
CA THR A 115 8.85 -3.60 18.91
C THR A 115 9.99 -4.60 18.67
N SER A 116 9.67 -5.88 18.45
CA SER A 116 10.68 -6.90 18.15
C SER A 116 11.37 -6.69 16.79
N LEU A 117 10.72 -5.96 15.87
CA LEU A 117 11.26 -5.63 14.54
C LEU A 117 12.06 -4.32 14.52
N LEU A 118 11.98 -3.53 15.60
CA LEU A 118 12.72 -2.29 15.69
C LEU A 118 14.21 -2.60 15.95
N GLY A 119 15.07 -1.97 15.16
CA GLY A 119 16.49 -1.87 15.47
C GLY A 119 16.77 -0.83 16.59
N ASP A 120 18.04 -0.53 16.80
CA ASP A 120 18.45 0.49 17.74
C ASP A 120 17.86 1.87 17.36
N ARG A 121 17.65 2.70 18.38
CA ARG A 121 17.20 4.07 18.15
C ARG A 121 18.19 4.80 17.26
N ILE A 122 17.69 5.41 16.21
CA ILE A 122 18.51 6.19 15.26
C ILE A 122 19.09 7.44 15.97
N LYS A 123 18.31 8.01 16.89
CA LYS A 123 18.69 9.20 17.66
C LYS A 123 18.07 9.16 19.07
N ASP A 124 18.85 9.57 20.07
CA ASP A 124 18.38 9.69 21.45
C ASP A 124 17.70 11.04 21.73
N GLU A 125 17.95 12.05 20.90
CA GLU A 125 17.32 13.36 21.01
C GLU A 125 15.84 13.34 20.62
N ARG A 126 15.06 14.24 21.22
CA ARG A 126 13.67 14.46 20.77
C ARG A 126 13.66 15.13 19.39
N TYR A 127 12.78 14.68 18.51
CA TYR A 127 12.68 15.22 17.16
C TYR A 127 11.24 15.16 16.63
N ILE A 128 11.01 15.89 15.55
CA ILE A 128 9.80 15.82 14.73
C ILE A 128 10.12 14.90 13.56
N PHE A 129 9.31 13.87 13.35
CA PHE A 129 9.43 13.02 12.18
C PHE A 129 8.39 13.43 11.13
N LEU A 130 8.86 13.86 9.96
CA LEU A 130 8.00 14.20 8.82
C LEU A 130 8.01 13.05 7.81
N TYR A 131 6.90 12.35 7.69
CA TYR A 131 6.68 11.40 6.62
C TYR A 131 5.93 12.09 5.47
N ASN A 132 6.65 12.44 4.41
CA ASN A 132 6.12 13.21 3.28
C ASN A 132 6.44 12.49 1.96
N MET A 133 5.60 11.54 1.59
CA MET A 133 5.80 10.69 0.39
C MET A 133 5.86 11.47 -0.92
N TRP A 134 5.10 12.56 -1.01
CA TRP A 134 4.94 13.32 -2.26
C TRP A 134 5.76 14.61 -2.30
N THR A 135 6.67 14.82 -1.33
CA THR A 135 7.50 16.02 -1.21
C THR A 135 6.72 17.34 -1.36
N LYS A 136 5.46 17.35 -0.92
CA LYS A 136 4.62 18.54 -0.97
C LYS A 136 5.18 19.62 -0.06
N MET A 137 5.36 20.82 -0.61
CA MET A 137 5.94 21.96 0.11
C MET A 137 5.13 22.35 1.35
N GLU A 138 3.80 22.16 1.32
CA GLU A 138 2.94 22.46 2.48
C GLU A 138 3.33 21.65 3.71
N GLY A 139 3.61 20.35 3.56
CA GLY A 139 4.05 19.49 4.67
C GLY A 139 5.37 19.97 5.27
N ILE A 140 6.31 20.40 4.43
CA ILE A 140 7.60 20.95 4.87
C ILE A 140 7.41 22.27 5.63
N GLN A 141 6.54 23.16 5.13
CA GLN A 141 6.26 24.45 5.78
C GLN A 141 5.60 24.25 7.16
N VAL A 142 4.67 23.31 7.28
CA VAL A 142 4.05 22.95 8.56
C VAL A 142 5.10 22.41 9.52
N ALA A 143 5.93 21.46 9.08
CA ALA A 143 6.99 20.89 9.90
C ALA A 143 7.98 21.94 10.39
N LYS A 144 8.36 22.92 9.54
CA LYS A 144 9.20 24.05 9.92
C LYS A 144 8.57 24.90 11.04
N LYS A 145 7.31 25.29 10.89
CA LYS A 145 6.59 26.09 11.90
C LYS A 145 6.52 25.35 13.26
N VAL A 146 6.26 24.03 13.22
CA VAL A 146 6.26 23.20 14.44
C VAL A 146 7.65 23.12 15.05
N SER A 147 8.68 22.94 14.21
CA SER A 147 10.08 22.93 14.64
C SER A 147 10.50 24.23 15.35
N GLU A 148 10.16 25.37 14.78
CA GLU A 148 10.42 26.69 15.37
C GLU A 148 9.72 26.85 16.73
N LYS A 149 8.45 26.43 16.80
CA LYS A 149 7.65 26.53 18.04
C LYS A 149 8.18 25.62 19.16
N LEU A 150 8.62 24.42 18.83
CA LEU A 150 9.04 23.40 19.81
C LEU A 150 10.56 23.39 20.04
N GLY A 151 11.34 24.07 19.22
CA GLY A 151 12.81 24.04 19.28
C GLY A 151 13.41 22.67 18.93
N LEU A 152 12.67 21.83 18.19
CA LEU A 152 13.07 20.47 17.86
C LEU A 152 13.54 20.36 16.41
N PRO A 153 14.55 19.51 16.11
CA PRO A 153 14.95 19.21 14.74
C PRO A 153 13.86 18.42 14.01
N VAL A 154 13.83 18.55 12.68
CA VAL A 154 12.94 17.77 11.81
C VAL A 154 13.76 16.74 11.06
N TYR A 155 13.35 15.49 11.14
CA TYR A 155 13.85 14.40 10.30
C TYR A 155 12.78 13.98 9.32
N THR A 156 13.16 13.68 8.09
CA THR A 156 12.25 13.18 7.06
C THR A 156 12.89 12.03 6.28
N ILE A 157 12.07 11.17 5.74
CA ILE A 157 12.49 10.18 4.77
C ILE A 157 12.24 10.78 3.39
N THR A 158 13.27 10.79 2.54
CA THR A 158 13.12 11.16 1.14
C THR A 158 13.40 9.95 0.27
N ASN A 159 12.56 9.73 -0.73
CA ASN A 159 12.80 8.76 -1.78
C ASN A 159 13.33 9.51 -3.01
N GLN A 160 14.64 9.56 -3.16
CA GLN A 160 15.27 10.02 -4.39
C GLN A 160 16.05 8.87 -5.00
N MET A 161 15.64 8.43 -6.17
CA MET A 161 16.34 7.43 -7.00
C MET A 161 16.72 6.14 -6.24
N ASP A 162 15.73 5.40 -5.79
CA ASP A 162 15.89 4.07 -5.16
C ASP A 162 16.67 4.02 -3.84
N MET A 163 16.95 5.16 -3.23
CA MET A 163 17.57 5.22 -1.90
C MET A 163 16.69 5.95 -0.90
N ILE A 164 16.37 5.28 0.20
CA ILE A 164 15.73 5.91 1.36
C ILE A 164 16.79 6.71 2.09
N ARG A 165 16.61 8.03 2.19
CA ARG A 165 17.53 8.92 2.91
C ARG A 165 16.80 9.61 4.05
N ILE A 166 17.42 9.62 5.21
CA ILE A 166 16.97 10.44 6.34
C ILE A 166 17.65 11.80 6.24
N VAL A 167 16.85 12.84 6.13
CA VAL A 167 17.32 14.23 5.98
C VAL A 167 16.97 15.02 7.21
N LYS A 168 17.98 15.67 7.81
CA LYS A 168 17.80 16.62 8.90
C LYS A 168 17.63 18.03 8.35
N TYR A 169 16.51 18.66 8.66
CA TYR A 169 16.33 20.10 8.41
C TYR A 169 16.84 20.90 9.62
N SER A 170 17.86 21.72 9.41
CA SER A 170 18.32 22.71 10.41
C SER A 170 17.77 24.09 10.10
N ARG A 171 17.84 25.02 11.08
CA ARG A 171 17.44 26.44 10.90
C ARG A 171 18.08 27.12 9.69
N ASN A 172 19.27 26.66 9.25
CA ASN A 172 20.07 27.30 8.19
C ASN A 172 20.14 26.50 6.89
N GLY A 173 19.25 25.55 6.66
CA GLY A 173 19.24 24.74 5.45
C GLY A 173 19.14 23.23 5.70
N VAL A 174 19.05 22.49 4.60
CA VAL A 174 18.99 21.04 4.60
C VAL A 174 20.38 20.48 4.83
N LYS A 175 20.62 19.79 5.95
CA LYS A 175 21.77 18.89 6.10
C LYS A 175 21.31 17.48 5.81
N VAL A 176 21.93 16.86 4.83
CA VAL A 176 21.72 15.45 4.51
C VAL A 176 22.65 14.64 5.43
N ASP A 177 22.06 13.91 6.37
CA ASP A 177 22.80 12.93 7.17
C ASP A 177 22.64 11.60 6.45
N LEU A 178 23.67 11.18 5.75
CA LEU A 178 23.75 9.87 5.09
C LEU A 178 24.09 8.86 6.19
N GLN A 179 23.13 8.10 6.66
CA GLN A 179 23.41 6.87 7.38
C GLN A 179 23.42 5.72 6.37
N HIS A 180 24.55 5.02 6.33
CA HIS A 180 24.78 3.81 5.55
C HIS A 180 23.94 2.63 6.07
#